data_80add032d7af4cbb62466e7c8cc5928d
#
_entry.id   80add032d7af4cbb62466e7c8cc5928d
#
_cell.length_a   1.000
_cell.length_b   1.000
_cell.length_c   1.000
_cell.angle_alpha   90.00
_cell.angle_beta   90.00
_cell.angle_gamma   90.00
#
_symmetry.space_group_name_H-M   'P 1'
#
loop_
_entity.id
_entity.type
_entity.pdbx_description
1 polymer ?
#
loop_
_entity_poly.entity_id
_entity_poly.type
_entity_poly.pdbx_seq_one_letter_code
_entity_poly.pdbx_strand_id
1 'polypeptide(L)'
;SKRRPQNPSQTNPSKEAFQPAPAPSNVGARADSFEALREMVLTCTQCPNLVSSRKNVVFGVGNASADLMFVGEAPGADEDNAGEPFVGKAGQLLTKIIETMGLARDQVYIANILKCRPDTPGKRFGNRPPTSEEMATCSPWLHRQIEFIQPKIIVALGKTAVEGLLEQQVAITRFRGSWQTYRGIPLMPTFHPAYLLRNQALTEKRKIWEDMLAVMEKLALPVSEKQRGFFLPN
;
A
#
# COMPACT_ATOMS: atom_id res chain seq x y z
N SER A 1 42.43 -46.04 14.91
CA SER A 1 40.99 -45.81 14.89
C SER A 1 40.70 -44.42 15.44
N LYS A 2 40.54 -43.40 14.53
CA LYS A 2 40.24 -42.03 14.93
C LYS A 2 38.73 -41.79 14.72
N ARG A 3 38.01 -41.55 15.78
CA ARG A 3 36.58 -41.20 15.78
C ARG A 3 36.43 -39.74 15.34
N ARG A 4 35.58 -39.49 14.34
CA ARG A 4 35.18 -38.19 13.84
C ARG A 4 34.15 -37.58 14.78
N PRO A 5 34.21 -36.29 15.16
CA PRO A 5 33.19 -35.69 16.00
C PRO A 5 31.89 -35.45 15.18
N GLN A 6 30.76 -35.79 15.82
CA GLN A 6 29.42 -35.54 15.28
C GLN A 6 29.06 -34.06 15.50
N ASN A 7 28.56 -33.45 14.45
CA ASN A 7 28.08 -32.06 14.42
C ASN A 7 26.71 -31.97 15.14
N PRO A 8 26.49 -31.02 16.03
CA PRO A 8 25.19 -30.87 16.69
C PRO A 8 24.15 -30.32 15.70
N SER A 9 22.98 -30.91 15.73
CA SER A 9 21.79 -30.59 14.94
C SER A 9 21.46 -29.10 14.99
N GLN A 10 21.40 -28.48 13.84
CA GLN A 10 20.82 -27.13 13.67
C GLN A 10 19.32 -27.23 13.92
N THR A 11 18.87 -26.69 15.02
CA THR A 11 17.45 -26.46 15.28
C THR A 11 16.94 -25.36 14.35
N ASN A 12 16.01 -25.73 13.50
CA ASN A 12 15.27 -24.84 12.61
C ASN A 12 14.51 -23.80 13.45
N PRO A 13 14.61 -22.49 13.21
CA PRO A 13 13.81 -21.51 13.93
C PRO A 13 12.33 -21.71 13.56
N SER A 14 11.56 -21.95 14.60
CA SER A 14 10.12 -22.13 14.58
C SER A 14 9.46 -20.99 13.80
N LYS A 15 8.56 -21.32 12.90
CA LYS A 15 7.62 -20.39 12.25
C LYS A 15 6.73 -19.81 13.35
N GLU A 16 7.08 -18.66 13.88
CA GLU A 16 6.13 -17.88 14.67
C GLU A 16 4.96 -17.48 13.75
N ALA A 17 3.82 -18.09 14.01
CA ALA A 17 2.57 -17.71 13.37
C ALA A 17 2.23 -16.27 13.80
N PHE A 18 2.02 -15.39 12.83
CA PHE A 18 1.50 -14.04 13.04
C PHE A 18 0.16 -14.17 13.79
N GLN A 19 0.15 -13.79 15.06
CA GLN A 19 -1.08 -13.62 15.83
C GLN A 19 -1.52 -12.16 15.62
N PRO A 20 -2.72 -11.92 15.02
CA PRO A 20 -3.25 -10.57 14.93
C PRO A 20 -3.46 -10.02 16.35
N ALA A 21 -2.88 -8.86 16.62
CA ALA A 21 -3.16 -8.14 17.85
C ALA A 21 -4.67 -7.88 17.98
N PRO A 22 -5.25 -7.98 19.20
CA PRO A 22 -6.67 -7.67 19.38
C PRO A 22 -6.92 -6.23 18.92
N ALA A 23 -7.97 -6.04 18.12
CA ALA A 23 -8.39 -4.73 17.65
C ALA A 23 -8.53 -3.77 18.83
N PRO A 24 -7.95 -2.55 18.78
CA PRO A 24 -8.02 -1.60 19.87
C PRO A 24 -9.50 -1.28 20.17
N SER A 25 -9.87 -1.37 21.43
CA SER A 25 -11.22 -1.30 21.94
C SER A 25 -11.97 0.05 21.71
N ASN A 26 -11.35 1.01 21.07
CA ASN A 26 -11.91 2.34 20.76
C ASN A 26 -12.24 2.58 19.27
N VAL A 27 -12.11 1.60 18.40
CA VAL A 27 -12.65 1.66 17.02
C VAL A 27 -14.18 1.43 17.02
N GLY A 28 -14.78 1.33 18.18
CA GLY A 28 -16.20 1.06 18.40
C GLY A 28 -17.17 2.23 18.18
N ALA A 29 -16.71 3.47 18.03
CA ALA A 29 -17.56 4.53 17.51
C ALA A 29 -17.70 4.30 15.99
N ARG A 30 -18.81 3.75 15.54
CA ARG A 30 -19.16 3.64 14.13
C ARG A 30 -19.23 5.06 13.58
N ALA A 31 -18.28 5.41 12.70
CA ALA A 31 -18.48 6.57 11.85
C ALA A 31 -19.71 6.27 10.97
N ASP A 32 -20.68 7.18 11.01
CA ASP A 32 -21.93 7.03 10.26
C ASP A 32 -21.80 7.55 8.82
N SER A 33 -20.70 8.24 8.52
CA SER A 33 -20.38 8.75 7.18
C SER A 33 -18.87 8.72 6.93
N PHE A 34 -18.47 8.88 5.65
CA PHE A 34 -17.08 8.99 5.28
C PHE A 34 -16.41 10.24 5.86
N GLU A 35 -17.13 11.33 5.97
CA GLU A 35 -16.67 12.58 6.57
C GLU A 35 -16.43 12.41 8.07
N ALA A 36 -17.35 11.76 8.79
CA ALA A 36 -17.17 11.43 10.20
C ALA A 36 -15.96 10.53 10.42
N LEU A 37 -15.74 9.54 9.54
CA LEU A 37 -14.54 8.71 9.56
C LEU A 37 -13.27 9.56 9.38
N ARG A 38 -13.30 10.51 8.45
CA ARG A 38 -12.17 11.40 8.19
C ARG A 38 -11.82 12.24 9.43
N GLU A 39 -12.79 12.84 10.09
CA GLU A 39 -12.60 13.63 11.32
C GLU A 39 -11.97 12.77 12.44
N MET A 40 -12.49 11.56 12.66
CA MET A 40 -11.93 10.63 13.64
C MET A 40 -10.47 10.27 13.34
N VAL A 41 -10.14 10.00 12.08
CA VAL A 41 -8.78 9.64 11.69
C VAL A 41 -7.83 10.82 11.83
N LEU A 42 -8.24 12.04 11.48
CA LEU A 42 -7.41 13.24 11.59
C LEU A 42 -7.03 13.56 13.03
N THR A 43 -7.84 13.17 14.01
CA THR A 43 -7.59 13.36 15.45
C THR A 43 -6.98 12.12 16.13
N CYS A 44 -6.64 11.06 15.38
CA CYS A 44 -6.13 9.80 15.92
C CYS A 44 -4.78 9.98 16.65
N THR A 45 -4.66 9.41 17.85
CA THR A 45 -3.44 9.45 18.70
C THR A 45 -2.96 8.06 19.13
N GLN A 46 -3.36 6.99 18.45
CA GLN A 46 -3.13 5.61 18.86
C GLN A 46 -1.65 5.15 18.75
N CYS A 47 -0.83 5.85 17.97
CA CYS A 47 0.59 5.54 17.80
C CYS A 47 1.45 6.68 18.39
N PRO A 48 1.77 6.70 19.72
CA PRO A 48 2.44 7.83 20.37
C PRO A 48 3.74 8.27 19.69
N ASN A 49 4.54 7.30 19.22
CA ASN A 49 5.81 7.58 18.52
C ASN A 49 5.58 8.34 17.21
N LEU A 50 4.56 7.97 16.43
CA LEU A 50 4.24 8.65 15.18
C LEU A 50 3.55 9.99 15.42
N VAL A 51 2.73 10.10 16.46
CA VAL A 51 2.05 11.35 16.85
C VAL A 51 3.06 12.42 17.22
N SER A 52 4.14 12.06 17.91
CA SER A 52 5.16 13.01 18.36
C SER A 52 6.00 13.59 17.21
N SER A 53 6.06 12.92 16.07
CA SER A 53 6.97 13.27 14.95
C SER A 53 6.25 13.69 13.67
N ARG A 54 5.00 13.22 13.45
CA ARG A 54 4.22 13.60 12.27
C ARG A 54 3.87 15.09 12.28
N LYS A 55 3.75 15.69 11.10
CA LYS A 55 3.18 17.02 10.92
C LYS A 55 1.68 16.95 10.66
N ASN A 56 1.28 16.00 9.81
CA ASN A 56 -0.09 15.79 9.40
C ASN A 56 -0.49 14.32 9.47
N VAL A 57 -1.77 14.06 9.63
CA VAL A 57 -2.38 12.78 9.32
C VAL A 57 -2.75 12.78 7.85
N VAL A 58 -2.32 11.78 7.10
CA VAL A 58 -2.58 11.60 5.68
C VAL A 58 -3.74 10.62 5.51
N PHE A 59 -4.95 11.14 5.46
CA PHE A 59 -6.16 10.31 5.41
C PHE A 59 -6.28 9.52 4.12
N GLY A 60 -6.19 10.20 3.00
CA GLY A 60 -6.39 9.71 1.63
C GLY A 60 -6.94 10.83 0.77
N VAL A 61 -6.97 10.64 -0.55
CA VAL A 61 -7.42 11.64 -1.53
C VAL A 61 -8.08 10.98 -2.73
N GLY A 62 -9.01 11.69 -3.36
CA GLY A 62 -9.71 11.27 -4.57
C GLY A 62 -11.21 11.09 -4.36
N ASN A 63 -11.84 10.34 -5.26
CA ASN A 63 -13.27 10.12 -5.27
C ASN A 63 -13.69 9.07 -4.23
N ALA A 64 -14.51 9.44 -3.25
CA ALA A 64 -15.05 8.51 -2.25
C ALA A 64 -16.05 7.47 -2.83
N SER A 65 -16.38 7.56 -4.12
CA SER A 65 -17.17 6.57 -4.85
C SER A 65 -16.38 5.98 -6.03
N ALA A 66 -15.05 5.94 -5.93
CA ALA A 66 -14.19 5.46 -7.01
C ALA A 66 -14.31 3.94 -7.21
N ASP A 67 -14.37 3.51 -8.47
CA ASP A 67 -14.27 2.09 -8.85
C ASP A 67 -12.88 1.50 -8.61
N LEU A 68 -11.84 2.34 -8.60
CA LEU A 68 -10.43 1.95 -8.46
C LEU A 68 -9.79 2.64 -7.26
N MET A 69 -9.20 1.84 -6.37
CA MET A 69 -8.48 2.33 -5.20
C MET A 69 -7.02 1.87 -5.23
N PHE A 70 -6.09 2.81 -5.05
CA PHE A 70 -4.67 2.53 -4.87
C PHE A 70 -4.32 2.59 -3.38
N VAL A 71 -3.61 1.58 -2.90
CA VAL A 71 -3.18 1.48 -1.50
C VAL A 71 -1.66 1.32 -1.45
N GLY A 72 -0.99 2.28 -0.81
CA GLY A 72 0.45 2.23 -0.53
C GLY A 72 0.78 1.83 0.91
N GLU A 73 2.06 1.98 1.27
CA GLU A 73 2.60 1.62 2.58
C GLU A 73 2.28 2.68 3.65
N ALA A 74 2.86 3.85 3.52
CA ALA A 74 2.82 4.93 4.50
C ALA A 74 3.20 6.28 3.87
N PRO A 75 2.86 7.41 4.50
CA PRO A 75 3.33 8.73 4.08
C PRO A 75 4.85 8.86 4.16
N GLY A 76 5.45 9.49 3.15
CA GLY A 76 6.81 10.01 3.19
C GLY A 76 6.87 11.43 3.75
N ALA A 77 8.04 12.08 3.65
CA ALA A 77 8.23 13.43 4.17
C ALA A 77 7.40 14.48 3.41
N ASP A 78 7.29 14.33 2.09
CA ASP A 78 6.52 15.26 1.25
C ASP A 78 5.02 15.12 1.56
N GLU A 79 4.53 13.88 1.74
CA GLU A 79 3.16 13.56 2.10
C GLU A 79 2.79 14.06 3.50
N ASP A 80 3.70 13.88 4.46
CA ASP A 80 3.53 14.37 5.83
C ASP A 80 3.47 15.90 5.87
N ASN A 81 4.24 16.60 5.02
CA ASN A 81 4.19 18.04 4.90
C ASN A 81 2.90 18.54 4.25
N ALA A 82 2.42 17.85 3.21
CA ALA A 82 1.25 18.26 2.44
C ALA A 82 -0.09 17.80 3.05
N GLY A 83 -0.07 16.74 3.88
CA GLY A 83 -1.29 16.10 4.38
C GLY A 83 -2.01 15.23 3.34
N GLU A 84 -1.35 14.97 2.20
CA GLU A 84 -1.91 14.19 1.08
C GLU A 84 -1.01 13.02 0.69
N PRO A 85 -1.58 11.85 0.31
CA PRO A 85 -0.79 10.68 -0.09
C PRO A 85 -0.22 10.87 -1.51
N PHE A 86 0.97 10.31 -1.75
CA PHE A 86 1.58 10.26 -3.08
C PHE A 86 1.70 11.62 -3.78
N VAL A 87 2.32 12.60 -3.12
CA VAL A 87 2.66 13.93 -3.68
C VAL A 87 4.15 14.07 -4.04
N GLY A 88 5.04 13.31 -3.40
CA GLY A 88 6.46 13.27 -3.71
C GLY A 88 6.77 12.60 -5.07
N LYS A 89 8.05 12.34 -5.36
CA LYS A 89 8.49 11.76 -6.64
C LYS A 89 7.78 10.45 -7.01
N ALA A 90 7.57 9.57 -6.02
CA ALA A 90 6.83 8.32 -6.23
C ALA A 90 5.35 8.58 -6.57
N GLY A 91 4.76 9.59 -5.95
CA GLY A 91 3.40 10.02 -6.19
C GLY A 91 3.20 10.64 -7.58
N GLN A 92 4.16 11.47 -8.03
CA GLN A 92 4.15 12.00 -9.40
C GLN A 92 4.21 10.88 -10.45
N LEU A 93 4.98 9.81 -10.17
CA LEU A 93 5.01 8.65 -11.06
C LEU A 93 3.68 7.88 -11.01
N LEU A 94 3.06 7.72 -9.84
CA LEU A 94 1.73 7.12 -9.73
C LEU A 94 0.69 7.92 -10.53
N THR A 95 0.72 9.25 -10.44
CA THR A 95 -0.15 10.12 -11.24
C THR A 95 0.01 9.86 -12.73
N LYS A 96 1.26 9.77 -13.23
CA LYS A 96 1.53 9.44 -14.64
C LYS A 96 1.02 8.05 -15.04
N ILE A 97 1.09 7.06 -14.14
CA ILE A 97 0.52 5.73 -14.38
C ILE A 97 -1.00 5.83 -14.54
N ILE A 98 -1.68 6.53 -13.61
CA ILE A 98 -3.13 6.74 -13.64
C ILE A 98 -3.56 7.46 -14.93
N GLU A 99 -2.87 8.54 -15.30
CA GLU A 99 -3.11 9.28 -16.56
C GLU A 99 -2.89 8.39 -17.79
N THR A 100 -1.88 7.52 -17.77
CA THR A 100 -1.61 6.59 -18.85
C THR A 100 -2.70 5.50 -18.96
N MET A 101 -3.39 5.18 -17.86
CA MET A 101 -4.59 4.33 -17.88
C MET A 101 -5.83 5.06 -18.46
N GLY A 102 -5.74 6.35 -18.74
CA GLY A 102 -6.87 7.17 -19.22
C GLY A 102 -7.75 7.69 -18.10
N LEU A 103 -7.27 7.71 -16.87
CA LEU A 103 -7.97 8.21 -15.69
C LEU A 103 -7.30 9.48 -15.15
N ALA A 104 -8.07 10.32 -14.47
CA ALA A 104 -7.54 11.43 -13.67
C ALA A 104 -7.39 10.99 -12.19
N ARG A 105 -6.51 11.71 -11.47
CA ARG A 105 -6.23 11.40 -10.06
C ARG A 105 -7.46 11.54 -9.16
N ASP A 106 -8.38 12.42 -9.50
CA ASP A 106 -9.66 12.65 -8.81
C ASP A 106 -10.77 11.66 -9.18
N GLN A 107 -10.53 10.78 -10.15
CA GLN A 107 -11.43 9.69 -10.51
C GLN A 107 -11.15 8.39 -9.77
N VAL A 108 -10.00 8.29 -9.11
CA VAL A 108 -9.59 7.15 -8.30
C VAL A 108 -9.52 7.55 -6.82
N TYR A 109 -9.37 6.59 -5.91
CA TYR A 109 -9.05 6.90 -4.52
C TYR A 109 -7.65 6.39 -4.18
N ILE A 110 -6.88 7.20 -3.47
CA ILE A 110 -5.49 6.89 -3.11
C ILE A 110 -5.33 6.99 -1.60
N ALA A 111 -4.82 5.93 -0.97
CA ALA A 111 -4.55 5.88 0.46
C ALA A 111 -3.30 5.06 0.77
N ASN A 112 -2.97 4.95 2.05
CA ASN A 112 -1.92 4.09 2.57
C ASN A 112 -2.45 3.21 3.71
N ILE A 113 -1.72 2.12 4.04
CA ILE A 113 -1.96 1.33 5.25
C ILE A 113 -1.84 2.24 6.48
N LEU A 114 -0.70 2.95 6.64
CA LEU A 114 -0.52 3.95 7.69
C LEU A 114 -1.02 5.32 7.27
N LYS A 115 -1.61 6.03 8.24
CA LYS A 115 -2.03 7.43 8.06
C LYS A 115 -1.00 8.44 8.58
N CYS A 116 0.04 7.97 9.25
CA CYS A 116 1.11 8.79 9.80
C CYS A 116 2.45 8.34 9.26
N ARG A 117 3.39 9.28 9.09
CA ARG A 117 4.73 8.98 8.61
C ARG A 117 5.52 8.18 9.64
N PRO A 118 6.05 6.98 9.30
CA PRO A 118 7.01 6.26 10.11
C PRO A 118 8.40 6.86 9.89
N ASP A 119 8.78 7.83 10.69
CA ASP A 119 10.11 8.44 10.63
C ASP A 119 11.14 7.68 11.48
N THR A 120 12.41 8.08 11.36
CA THR A 120 13.46 7.58 12.25
C THR A 120 13.76 8.68 13.26
N PRO A 121 13.49 8.49 14.56
CA PRO A 121 13.77 9.48 15.59
C PRO A 121 15.21 9.99 15.52
N GLY A 122 15.39 11.32 15.60
CA GLY A 122 16.69 11.96 15.57
C GLY A 122 17.34 12.07 14.18
N LYS A 123 16.71 11.57 13.11
CA LYS A 123 17.18 11.77 11.72
C LYS A 123 16.28 12.75 10.99
N ARG A 124 16.88 13.83 10.48
CA ARG A 124 16.18 14.85 9.70
C ARG A 124 15.57 14.31 8.41
N PHE A 125 16.16 13.25 7.84
CA PHE A 125 15.73 12.58 6.63
C PHE A 125 15.78 11.07 6.85
N GLY A 126 14.72 10.39 6.52
CA GLY A 126 14.62 8.93 6.56
C GLY A 126 13.20 8.50 6.86
N ASN A 127 12.65 7.69 5.95
CA ASN A 127 11.47 6.92 6.23
C ASN A 127 11.96 5.51 6.57
N ARG A 128 11.44 4.93 7.62
CA ARG A 128 11.60 3.51 7.91
C ARG A 128 10.35 2.75 7.46
N PRO A 129 10.43 1.45 7.24
CA PRO A 129 9.22 0.65 7.10
C PRO A 129 8.35 0.73 8.37
N PRO A 130 7.02 0.66 8.23
CA PRO A 130 6.12 0.48 9.36
C PRO A 130 6.46 -0.78 10.16
N THR A 131 6.24 -0.73 11.48
CA THR A 131 6.25 -1.95 12.29
C THR A 131 4.93 -2.72 12.13
N SER A 132 4.93 -4.02 12.46
CA SER A 132 3.70 -4.83 12.43
C SER A 132 2.64 -4.28 13.39
N GLU A 133 3.05 -3.75 14.54
CA GLU A 133 2.17 -3.12 15.52
C GLU A 133 1.53 -1.83 14.98
N GLU A 134 2.32 -0.96 14.34
CA GLU A 134 1.82 0.25 13.69
C GLU A 134 0.81 -0.08 12.59
N MET A 135 1.11 -1.10 11.77
CA MET A 135 0.18 -1.56 10.74
C MET A 135 -1.11 -2.11 11.35
N ALA A 136 -1.03 -2.99 12.34
CA ALA A 136 -2.20 -3.54 13.01
C ALA A 136 -3.07 -2.47 13.65
N THR A 137 -2.45 -1.45 14.28
CA THR A 137 -3.15 -0.31 14.90
C THR A 137 -3.83 0.58 13.85
N CYS A 138 -3.21 0.79 12.69
CA CYS A 138 -3.69 1.75 11.68
C CYS A 138 -4.61 1.15 10.61
N SER A 139 -4.44 -0.14 10.27
CA SER A 139 -5.23 -0.83 9.24
C SER A 139 -6.75 -0.74 9.42
N PRO A 140 -7.32 -0.74 10.64
CA PRO A 140 -8.76 -0.59 10.83
C PRO A 140 -9.34 0.68 10.17
N TRP A 141 -8.58 1.78 10.12
CA TRP A 141 -9.00 3.00 9.43
C TRP A 141 -9.11 2.80 7.91
N LEU A 142 -8.12 2.11 7.32
CA LEU A 142 -8.16 1.77 5.89
C LEU A 142 -9.31 0.81 5.58
N HIS A 143 -9.54 -0.19 6.42
CA HIS A 143 -10.66 -1.12 6.26
C HIS A 143 -12.00 -0.37 6.20
N ARG A 144 -12.20 0.61 7.11
CA ARG A 144 -13.40 1.45 7.09
C ARG A 144 -13.48 2.34 5.85
N GLN A 145 -12.37 2.89 5.36
CA GLN A 145 -12.36 3.62 4.09
C GLN A 145 -12.83 2.74 2.93
N ILE A 146 -12.30 1.50 2.84
CA ILE A 146 -12.70 0.55 1.79
C ILE A 146 -14.19 0.19 1.90
N GLU A 147 -14.72 0.02 3.11
CA GLU A 147 -16.14 -0.26 3.35
C GLU A 147 -17.06 0.89 2.90
N PHE A 148 -16.64 2.15 3.05
CA PHE A 148 -17.39 3.30 2.56
C PHE A 148 -17.27 3.49 1.04
N ILE A 149 -16.06 3.35 0.50
CA ILE A 149 -15.77 3.59 -0.91
C ILE A 149 -16.32 2.46 -1.79
N GLN A 150 -16.25 1.21 -1.32
CA GLN A 150 -16.66 -0.01 -2.03
C GLN A 150 -16.07 -0.10 -3.46
N PRO A 151 -14.74 0.03 -3.61
CA PRO A 151 -14.12 0.01 -4.92
C PRO A 151 -14.34 -1.36 -5.60
N LYS A 152 -14.45 -1.37 -6.92
CA LYS A 152 -14.51 -2.62 -7.71
C LYS A 152 -13.16 -3.33 -7.74
N ILE A 153 -12.06 -2.58 -7.67
CA ILE A 153 -10.69 -3.11 -7.67
C ILE A 153 -9.81 -2.32 -6.70
N ILE A 154 -8.95 -3.03 -5.99
CA ILE A 154 -7.84 -2.46 -5.21
C ILE A 154 -6.53 -2.79 -5.90
N VAL A 155 -5.65 -1.81 -6.08
CA VAL A 155 -4.25 -1.98 -6.49
C VAL A 155 -3.37 -1.77 -5.27
N ALA A 156 -2.66 -2.82 -4.83
CA ALA A 156 -1.74 -2.75 -3.70
C ALA A 156 -0.31 -2.46 -4.18
N LEU A 157 0.22 -1.30 -3.78
CA LEU A 157 1.49 -0.74 -4.23
C LEU A 157 2.65 -1.17 -3.31
N GLY A 158 3.31 -2.26 -3.68
CA GLY A 158 4.48 -2.79 -2.97
C GLY A 158 4.15 -3.84 -1.90
N LYS A 159 5.22 -4.44 -1.36
CA LYS A 159 5.16 -5.56 -0.42
C LYS A 159 4.30 -5.23 0.81
N THR A 160 4.60 -4.12 1.49
CA THR A 160 3.95 -3.72 2.75
C THR A 160 2.45 -3.49 2.58
N ALA A 161 2.02 -2.89 1.45
CA ALA A 161 0.61 -2.71 1.16
C ALA A 161 -0.13 -4.04 0.98
N VAL A 162 0.50 -4.99 0.27
CA VAL A 162 -0.05 -6.35 0.10
C VAL A 162 -0.12 -7.08 1.44
N GLU A 163 0.96 -7.04 2.24
CA GLU A 163 1.01 -7.71 3.55
C GLU A 163 0.01 -7.10 4.54
N GLY A 164 -0.16 -5.78 4.53
CA GLY A 164 -1.14 -5.11 5.40
C GLY A 164 -2.59 -5.38 5.02
N LEU A 165 -2.89 -5.58 3.72
CA LEU A 165 -4.25 -5.93 3.28
C LEU A 165 -4.57 -7.41 3.43
N LEU A 166 -3.62 -8.29 3.11
CA LEU A 166 -3.86 -9.75 3.09
C LEU A 166 -3.42 -10.46 4.38
N GLU A 167 -2.82 -9.73 5.34
CA GLU A 167 -2.34 -10.25 6.62
C GLU A 167 -1.43 -11.47 6.47
N GLN A 168 -0.61 -11.49 5.41
CA GLN A 168 0.34 -12.57 5.11
C GLN A 168 1.65 -12.03 4.56
N GLN A 169 2.76 -12.70 4.85
CA GLN A 169 4.05 -12.34 4.26
C GLN A 169 4.13 -12.75 2.80
N VAL A 170 4.63 -11.85 1.95
CA VAL A 170 4.74 -12.09 0.51
C VAL A 170 6.11 -11.75 -0.06
N ALA A 171 6.52 -12.49 -1.09
CA ALA A 171 7.61 -12.10 -1.98
C ALA A 171 7.02 -11.34 -3.17
N ILE A 172 7.02 -10.01 -3.13
CA ILE A 172 6.34 -9.16 -4.11
C ILE A 172 6.73 -9.46 -5.57
N THR A 173 7.97 -9.86 -5.82
CA THR A 173 8.47 -10.23 -7.15
C THR A 173 7.76 -11.43 -7.77
N ARG A 174 7.23 -12.34 -6.96
CA ARG A 174 6.45 -13.51 -7.37
C ARG A 174 4.95 -13.29 -7.26
N PHE A 175 4.56 -12.34 -6.42
CA PHE A 175 3.16 -12.11 -6.05
C PHE A 175 2.47 -11.09 -6.95
N ARG A 176 3.26 -10.12 -7.50
CA ARG A 176 2.74 -9.11 -8.42
C ARG A 176 2.12 -9.73 -9.67
N GLY A 177 1.15 -9.05 -10.25
CA GLY A 177 0.49 -9.46 -11.49
C GLY A 177 -0.47 -10.65 -11.35
N SER A 178 -0.59 -11.22 -10.17
CA SER A 178 -1.52 -12.32 -9.89
C SER A 178 -2.69 -11.80 -9.05
N TRP A 179 -3.90 -11.93 -9.57
CA TRP A 179 -5.11 -11.50 -8.87
C TRP A 179 -5.24 -12.19 -7.51
N GLN A 180 -5.49 -11.37 -6.51
CA GLN A 180 -5.85 -11.79 -5.16
C GLN A 180 -7.27 -11.31 -4.86
N THR A 181 -7.74 -11.62 -3.64
CA THR A 181 -9.05 -11.15 -3.17
C THR A 181 -8.90 -10.58 -1.77
N TYR A 182 -9.40 -9.37 -1.57
CA TYR A 182 -9.51 -8.72 -0.28
C TYR A 182 -10.99 -8.55 0.08
N ARG A 183 -11.49 -9.33 1.04
CA ARG A 183 -12.90 -9.28 1.49
C ARG A 183 -13.92 -9.28 0.34
N GLY A 184 -13.69 -10.10 -0.68
CA GLY A 184 -14.53 -10.19 -1.87
C GLY A 184 -14.19 -9.21 -2.99
N ILE A 185 -13.33 -8.22 -2.77
CA ILE A 185 -12.88 -7.25 -3.77
C ILE A 185 -11.62 -7.79 -4.47
N PRO A 186 -11.58 -7.82 -5.81
CA PRO A 186 -10.37 -8.15 -6.57
C PRO A 186 -9.21 -7.20 -6.20
N LEU A 187 -8.05 -7.78 -5.89
CA LEU A 187 -6.85 -7.05 -5.52
C LEU A 187 -5.71 -7.39 -6.48
N MET A 188 -5.09 -6.37 -7.07
CA MET A 188 -3.91 -6.49 -7.92
C MET A 188 -2.66 -6.04 -7.15
N PRO A 189 -1.78 -6.96 -6.75
CA PRO A 189 -0.46 -6.62 -6.23
C PRO A 189 0.44 -6.12 -7.36
N THR A 190 1.17 -5.04 -7.13
CA THR A 190 2.19 -4.54 -8.05
C THR A 190 3.38 -3.95 -7.30
N PHE A 191 4.44 -3.57 -8.00
CA PHE A 191 5.56 -2.86 -7.38
C PHE A 191 5.16 -1.46 -6.92
N HIS A 192 5.76 -1.00 -5.82
CA HIS A 192 5.62 0.40 -5.40
C HIS A 192 6.28 1.33 -6.43
N PRO A 193 5.68 2.49 -6.78
CA PRO A 193 6.26 3.41 -7.77
C PRO A 193 7.71 3.82 -7.48
N ALA A 194 8.10 3.94 -6.20
CA ALA A 194 9.47 4.21 -5.81
C ALA A 194 10.50 3.14 -6.29
N TYR A 195 10.05 1.94 -6.61
CA TYR A 195 10.91 0.91 -7.20
C TYR A 195 11.40 1.34 -8.58
N LEU A 196 10.53 1.90 -9.42
CA LEU A 196 10.90 2.40 -10.75
C LEU A 196 11.81 3.63 -10.70
N LEU A 197 11.76 4.42 -9.63
CA LEU A 197 12.69 5.55 -9.48
C LEU A 197 14.13 5.07 -9.31
N ARG A 198 14.32 3.87 -8.74
CA ARG A 198 15.63 3.23 -8.55
C ARG A 198 16.01 2.29 -9.69
N ASN A 199 15.04 1.74 -10.38
CA ASN A 199 15.24 0.78 -11.48
C ASN A 199 14.37 1.19 -12.68
N GLN A 200 15.00 1.91 -13.63
CA GLN A 200 14.32 2.48 -14.80
C GLN A 200 14.35 1.59 -16.04
N ALA A 201 14.79 0.33 -15.92
CA ALA A 201 14.79 -0.62 -17.03
C ALA A 201 13.41 -0.77 -17.65
N LEU A 202 13.35 -0.85 -18.97
CA LEU A 202 12.08 -1.00 -19.70
C LEU A 202 11.32 -2.25 -19.26
N THR A 203 12.04 -3.33 -19.00
CA THR A 203 11.46 -4.58 -18.48
C THR A 203 10.73 -4.39 -17.15
N GLU A 204 11.26 -3.55 -16.26
CA GLU A 204 10.61 -3.28 -14.97
C GLU A 204 9.38 -2.37 -15.12
N LYS A 205 9.48 -1.39 -16.03
CA LYS A 205 8.31 -0.55 -16.40
C LYS A 205 7.22 -1.43 -17.05
N ARG A 206 7.61 -2.35 -17.92
CA ARG A 206 6.69 -3.29 -18.56
C ARG A 206 5.92 -4.13 -17.55
N LYS A 207 6.58 -4.65 -16.53
CA LYS A 207 5.93 -5.45 -15.48
C LYS A 207 4.80 -4.69 -14.79
N ILE A 208 5.05 -3.44 -14.33
CA ILE A 208 4.01 -2.63 -13.71
C ILE A 208 2.90 -2.30 -14.71
N TRP A 209 3.27 -2.02 -15.96
CA TRP A 209 2.29 -1.71 -16.98
C TRP A 209 1.38 -2.90 -17.31
N GLU A 210 1.90 -4.12 -17.33
CA GLU A 210 1.10 -5.34 -17.47
C GLU A 210 0.10 -5.52 -16.35
N ASP A 211 0.49 -5.21 -15.10
CA ASP A 211 -0.45 -5.22 -13.97
C ASP A 211 -1.58 -4.19 -14.19
N MET A 212 -1.24 -3.00 -14.69
CA MET A 212 -2.25 -1.96 -14.97
C MET A 212 -3.13 -2.30 -16.15
N LEU A 213 -2.60 -2.92 -17.22
CA LEU A 213 -3.42 -3.44 -18.33
C LEU A 213 -4.45 -4.45 -17.83
N ALA A 214 -4.06 -5.39 -16.98
CA ALA A 214 -4.98 -6.34 -16.37
C ALA A 214 -6.07 -5.66 -15.52
N VAL A 215 -5.71 -4.58 -14.79
CA VAL A 215 -6.66 -3.77 -14.02
C VAL A 215 -7.63 -3.05 -14.97
N MET A 216 -7.12 -2.41 -16.04
CA MET A 216 -7.96 -1.73 -17.04
C MET A 216 -8.95 -2.69 -17.70
N GLU A 217 -8.50 -3.88 -18.11
CA GLU A 217 -9.35 -4.90 -18.70
C GLU A 217 -10.45 -5.37 -17.73
N LYS A 218 -10.11 -5.58 -16.46
CA LYS A 218 -11.07 -5.99 -15.44
C LYS A 218 -12.10 -4.91 -15.10
N LEU A 219 -11.72 -3.63 -15.24
CA LEU A 219 -12.63 -2.48 -15.10
C LEU A 219 -13.41 -2.16 -16.39
N ALA A 220 -13.20 -2.93 -17.47
CA ALA A 220 -13.73 -2.65 -18.80
C ALA A 220 -13.37 -1.25 -19.32
N LEU A 221 -12.21 -0.73 -18.94
CA LEU A 221 -11.68 0.52 -19.51
C LEU A 221 -11.16 0.28 -20.93
N PRO A 222 -11.26 1.24 -21.84
CA PRO A 222 -10.73 1.11 -23.19
C PRO A 222 -9.19 1.01 -23.15
N VAL A 223 -8.64 0.01 -23.84
CA VAL A 223 -7.19 -0.20 -23.99
C VAL A 223 -6.82 -0.08 -25.45
N SER A 224 -6.06 0.95 -25.81
CA SER A 224 -5.57 1.16 -27.17
C SER A 224 -4.39 0.22 -27.51
N GLU A 225 -4.17 -0.05 -28.80
CA GLU A 225 -2.99 -0.79 -29.27
C GLU A 225 -1.68 -0.13 -28.82
N LYS A 226 -1.63 1.20 -28.81
CA LYS A 226 -0.48 1.94 -28.28
C LYS A 226 -0.19 1.61 -26.83
N GLN A 227 -1.21 1.55 -25.98
CA GLN A 227 -1.05 1.17 -24.56
C GLN A 227 -0.61 -0.29 -24.42
N ARG A 228 -1.14 -1.21 -25.25
CA ARG A 228 -0.69 -2.60 -25.24
C ARG A 228 0.79 -2.73 -25.60
N GLY A 229 1.29 -1.86 -26.48
CA GLY A 229 2.70 -1.82 -26.94
C GLY A 229 3.67 -1.10 -26.00
N PHE A 230 3.24 -0.44 -24.93
CA PHE A 230 4.17 0.29 -24.05
C PHE A 230 5.20 -0.61 -23.40
N PHE A 231 6.46 -0.17 -23.46
CA PHE A 231 7.62 -0.85 -22.85
C PHE A 231 7.88 -2.27 -23.35
N LEU A 232 7.34 -2.68 -24.49
CA LEU A 232 7.77 -3.89 -25.17
C LEU A 232 9.18 -3.69 -25.74
N PRO A 233 10.03 -4.73 -25.75
CA PRO A 233 11.29 -4.67 -26.49
C PRO A 233 10.99 -4.51 -28.00
N ASN A 234 11.82 -3.70 -28.67
CA ASN A 234 11.80 -3.56 -30.12
C ASN A 234 12.25 -4.87 -30.77
#